data_98afb180f74fc980550cc9c95e7148f4
#
_entry.id   98afb180f74fc980550cc9c95e7148f4
#
_cell.length_a   1.000
_cell.length_b   1.000
_cell.length_c   1.000
_cell.angle_alpha   90.00
_cell.angle_beta   90.00
_cell.angle_gamma   90.00
#
_symmetry.space_group_name_H-M   'P 1'
#
loop_
_entity.id
_entity.type
_entity.pdbx_description
1 polymer ?
#
loop_
_entity_poly.entity_id
_entity_poly.type
_entity_poly.pdbx_seq_one_letter_code
_entity_poly.pdbx_strand_id
1 'polypeptide(L)'
;MVTSVLTKFDEIYNARQELESKNLSFIDSNFKRFLRRVIRDREGGLGDYLKSWDVNYTYDFVNNEINFSDNILDLGCHKSELVPILHAAGYKNLHGIDLNENTKFSIDPHEFKFKKGDFYNMPIESESMSCVSAISVIEHGYDGAGLFREVSRVLKPGGYFIASYDYWPTKIDIMDKQHFGLSWIIFDTDEIKKMDDFAASNAMKKIKASQTFDLTKPVIRFDGFDYTFAVSIYQKQ
;
A
#
# COMPACT_ATOMS: atom_id res chain seq x y z
N MET A 1 3.40 10.62 -14.62
CA MET A 1 1.99 10.17 -14.52
C MET A 1 1.95 8.92 -13.64
N VAL A 2 0.95 8.77 -12.79
CA VAL A 2 0.70 7.57 -11.96
C VAL A 2 0.32 6.36 -12.81
N THR A 3 0.42 5.14 -12.27
CA THR A 3 0.03 3.90 -12.99
C THR A 3 -1.49 3.74 -13.02
N SER A 4 -2.18 4.04 -11.92
CA SER A 4 -3.64 4.03 -11.82
C SER A 4 -4.13 5.10 -10.82
N VAL A 5 -5.40 5.49 -10.93
CA VAL A 5 -6.04 6.49 -10.07
C VAL A 5 -7.49 6.09 -9.81
N LEU A 6 -7.91 6.20 -8.57
CA LEU A 6 -9.31 6.08 -8.19
C LEU A 6 -10.09 7.30 -8.69
N THR A 7 -11.09 7.09 -9.56
CA THR A 7 -11.85 8.17 -10.20
C THR A 7 -13.28 8.30 -9.69
N LYS A 8 -13.84 7.23 -9.12
CA LYS A 8 -15.23 7.19 -8.63
C LYS A 8 -15.34 6.34 -7.36
N PHE A 9 -16.25 6.71 -6.48
CA PHE A 9 -16.50 5.95 -5.25
C PHE A 9 -17.01 4.51 -5.51
N ASP A 10 -17.72 4.31 -6.61
CA ASP A 10 -18.22 2.98 -6.99
C ASP A 10 -17.09 1.97 -7.25
N GLU A 11 -15.89 2.44 -7.60
CA GLU A 11 -14.71 1.57 -7.76
C GLU A 11 -14.29 0.93 -6.44
N ILE A 12 -14.44 1.66 -5.31
CA ILE A 12 -14.20 1.11 -3.96
C ILE A 12 -15.20 0.00 -3.65
N TYR A 13 -16.49 0.25 -3.94
CA TYR A 13 -17.55 -0.72 -3.73
C TYR A 13 -17.33 -1.97 -4.58
N ASN A 14 -17.07 -1.80 -5.87
CA ASN A 14 -16.85 -2.91 -6.81
C ASN A 14 -15.62 -3.75 -6.41
N ALA A 15 -14.51 -3.10 -6.03
CA ALA A 15 -13.31 -3.78 -5.53
C ALA A 15 -13.62 -4.63 -4.28
N ARG A 16 -14.44 -4.09 -3.34
CA ARG A 16 -14.85 -4.86 -2.17
C ARG A 16 -15.70 -6.06 -2.54
N GLN A 17 -16.67 -5.90 -3.42
CA GLN A 17 -17.51 -7.00 -3.90
C GLN A 17 -16.67 -8.08 -4.61
N GLU A 18 -15.65 -7.69 -5.34
CA GLU A 18 -14.74 -8.61 -5.99
C GLU A 18 -13.92 -9.42 -4.97
N LEU A 19 -13.32 -8.77 -3.97
CA LEU A 19 -12.63 -9.46 -2.87
C LEU A 19 -13.58 -10.42 -2.11
N GLU A 20 -14.79 -9.99 -1.82
CA GLU A 20 -15.81 -10.83 -1.17
C GLU A 20 -16.19 -12.04 -2.01
N SER A 21 -16.37 -11.88 -3.33
CA SER A 21 -16.72 -12.97 -4.25
C SER A 21 -15.62 -14.04 -4.34
N LYS A 22 -14.36 -13.62 -4.12
CA LYS A 22 -13.18 -14.51 -4.08
C LYS A 22 -12.93 -15.09 -2.68
N ASN A 23 -13.77 -14.78 -1.66
CA ASN A 23 -13.53 -15.08 -0.24
C ASN A 23 -12.22 -14.47 0.32
N LEU A 24 -11.81 -13.33 -0.20
CA LEU A 24 -10.59 -12.60 0.15
C LEU A 24 -10.88 -11.31 0.95
N SER A 25 -12.03 -11.20 1.61
CA SER A 25 -12.37 -10.05 2.44
C SER A 25 -12.16 -10.36 3.93
N PHE A 26 -11.28 -9.57 4.56
CA PHE A 26 -10.91 -9.73 5.97
C PHE A 26 -11.28 -8.52 6.84
N ILE A 27 -11.90 -7.50 6.26
CA ILE A 27 -12.41 -6.37 7.06
C ILE A 27 -13.49 -6.84 8.03
N ASP A 28 -13.52 -6.21 9.18
CA ASP A 28 -14.58 -6.48 10.16
C ASP A 28 -15.96 -6.15 9.60
N SER A 29 -16.90 -7.08 9.75
CA SER A 29 -18.31 -6.82 9.46
C SER A 29 -18.85 -5.66 10.31
N ASN A 30 -19.92 -5.02 9.86
CA ASN A 30 -20.59 -3.93 10.62
C ASN A 30 -20.94 -4.35 12.05
N PHE A 31 -21.33 -5.62 12.25
CA PHE A 31 -21.65 -6.17 13.56
C PHE A 31 -20.38 -6.29 14.45
N LYS A 32 -19.27 -6.79 13.93
CA LYS A 32 -18.01 -6.84 14.67
C LYS A 32 -17.49 -5.44 15.01
N ARG A 33 -17.60 -4.48 14.08
CA ARG A 33 -17.25 -3.08 14.35
C ARG A 33 -18.11 -2.46 15.45
N PHE A 34 -19.42 -2.75 15.47
CA PHE A 34 -20.30 -2.33 16.55
C PHE A 34 -19.90 -2.95 17.90
N LEU A 35 -19.66 -4.28 17.95
CA LEU A 35 -19.21 -4.96 19.17
C LEU A 35 -17.88 -4.37 19.69
N ARG A 36 -16.89 -4.11 18.83
CA ARG A 36 -15.63 -3.47 19.24
C ARG A 36 -15.86 -2.11 19.89
N ARG A 37 -16.79 -1.30 19.37
CA ARG A 37 -17.15 -0.03 20.00
C ARG A 37 -17.75 -0.22 21.40
N VAL A 38 -18.61 -1.21 21.57
CA VAL A 38 -19.25 -1.50 22.87
C VAL A 38 -18.21 -1.93 23.92
N ILE A 39 -17.27 -2.79 23.56
CA ILE A 39 -16.21 -3.26 24.47
C ILE A 39 -15.02 -2.30 24.57
N ARG A 40 -15.10 -1.12 23.95
CA ARG A 40 -14.03 -0.10 23.89
C ARG A 40 -12.69 -0.65 23.39
N ASP A 41 -12.73 -1.58 22.45
CA ASP A 41 -11.54 -2.07 21.78
C ASP A 41 -10.89 -0.92 20.98
N ARG A 42 -9.73 -0.44 21.46
CA ARG A 42 -8.98 0.65 20.87
C ARG A 42 -8.06 0.19 19.73
N GLU A 43 -7.81 -1.10 19.63
CA GLU A 43 -6.92 -1.62 18.59
C GLU A 43 -7.54 -1.59 17.19
N GLY A 44 -8.88 -1.50 17.11
CA GLY A 44 -9.60 -1.46 15.83
C GLY A 44 -9.55 -2.79 15.06
N GLY A 45 -10.20 -2.86 13.92
CA GLY A 45 -10.24 -4.03 13.05
C GLY A 45 -9.10 -4.08 12.04
N LEU A 46 -9.03 -5.19 11.32
CA LEU A 46 -8.18 -5.37 10.17
C LEU A 46 -8.77 -4.64 8.97
N GLY A 47 -7.93 -3.96 8.19
CA GLY A 47 -8.28 -3.28 6.96
C GLY A 47 -9.18 -2.05 7.12
N ASP A 48 -9.36 -1.36 6.02
CA ASP A 48 -10.27 -0.21 5.89
C ASP A 48 -11.08 -0.37 4.59
N TYR A 49 -12.41 -0.16 4.69
CA TYR A 49 -13.29 -0.24 3.52
C TYR A 49 -12.89 0.73 2.40
N LEU A 50 -12.43 1.93 2.75
CA LEU A 50 -12.01 2.92 1.76
C LEU A 50 -10.77 2.48 0.98
N LYS A 51 -9.94 1.59 1.56
CA LYS A 51 -8.75 1.03 0.93
C LYS A 51 -9.03 -0.23 0.07
N SER A 52 -10.31 -0.56 -0.15
CA SER A 52 -10.69 -1.74 -0.95
C SER A 52 -10.15 -1.67 -2.38
N TRP A 53 -10.14 -0.47 -2.98
CA TRP A 53 -9.67 -0.28 -4.34
C TRP A 53 -8.15 -0.53 -4.47
N ASP A 54 -7.35 0.10 -3.63
CA ASP A 54 -5.89 -0.05 -3.67
C ASP A 54 -5.46 -1.47 -3.27
N VAL A 55 -6.12 -2.07 -2.28
CA VAL A 55 -5.87 -3.46 -1.87
C VAL A 55 -6.19 -4.43 -3.01
N ASN A 56 -7.39 -4.31 -3.62
CA ASN A 56 -7.77 -5.18 -4.74
C ASN A 56 -6.86 -4.97 -5.95
N TYR A 57 -6.53 -3.73 -6.28
CA TYR A 57 -5.62 -3.42 -7.38
C TYR A 57 -4.23 -4.04 -7.17
N THR A 58 -3.69 -3.92 -5.94
CA THR A 58 -2.40 -4.52 -5.59
C THR A 58 -2.46 -6.04 -5.62
N TYR A 59 -3.53 -6.64 -5.06
CA TYR A 59 -3.75 -8.08 -5.12
C TYR A 59 -3.80 -8.60 -6.56
N ASP A 60 -4.59 -7.98 -7.43
CA ASP A 60 -4.73 -8.41 -8.82
C ASP A 60 -3.39 -8.31 -9.57
N PHE A 61 -2.61 -7.24 -9.35
CA PHE A 61 -1.28 -7.13 -9.92
C PHE A 61 -0.35 -8.25 -9.44
N VAL A 62 -0.30 -8.48 -8.12
CA VAL A 62 0.54 -9.53 -7.53
C VAL A 62 0.12 -10.91 -8.06
N ASN A 63 -1.18 -11.18 -8.16
CA ASN A 63 -1.71 -12.46 -8.64
C ASN A 63 -1.38 -12.74 -10.11
N ASN A 64 -1.18 -11.68 -10.91
CA ASN A 64 -0.84 -11.82 -12.32
C ASN A 64 0.68 -11.90 -12.58
N GLU A 65 1.51 -11.24 -11.75
CA GLU A 65 2.92 -11.00 -12.05
C GLU A 65 3.89 -11.78 -11.12
N ILE A 66 3.42 -12.26 -9.96
CA ILE A 66 4.27 -12.84 -8.91
C ILE A 66 3.91 -14.31 -8.70
N ASN A 67 4.91 -15.18 -8.64
CA ASN A 67 4.68 -16.60 -8.39
C ASN A 67 4.37 -16.86 -6.90
N PHE A 68 3.57 -17.89 -6.61
CA PHE A 68 3.19 -18.27 -5.23
C PHE A 68 4.39 -18.61 -4.33
N SER A 69 5.51 -19.02 -4.91
CA SER A 69 6.76 -19.33 -4.20
C SER A 69 7.66 -18.14 -3.95
N ASP A 70 7.33 -16.96 -4.50
CA ASP A 70 8.16 -15.77 -4.39
C ASP A 70 7.97 -15.04 -3.05
N ASN A 71 9.03 -14.35 -2.64
CA ASN A 71 8.98 -13.52 -1.42
C ASN A 71 8.30 -12.18 -1.71
N ILE A 72 7.30 -11.84 -0.90
CA ILE A 72 6.57 -10.58 -0.95
C ILE A 72 6.72 -9.85 0.38
N LEU A 73 7.03 -8.55 0.33
CA LEU A 73 7.17 -7.69 1.50
C LEU A 73 6.10 -6.59 1.48
N ASP A 74 5.34 -6.47 2.57
CA ASP A 74 4.38 -5.38 2.78
C ASP A 74 4.95 -4.36 3.79
N LEU A 75 5.13 -3.10 3.35
CA LEU A 75 5.59 -1.98 4.16
C LEU A 75 4.40 -1.32 4.86
N GLY A 76 4.54 -1.00 6.15
CA GLY A 76 3.43 -0.45 6.93
C GLY A 76 2.30 -1.47 7.11
N CYS A 77 2.66 -2.74 7.31
CA CYS A 77 1.72 -3.86 7.30
C CYS A 77 0.79 -3.93 8.51
N HIS A 78 0.95 -3.05 9.51
CA HIS A 78 0.07 -3.04 10.68
C HIS A 78 -1.39 -2.82 10.27
N LYS A 79 -2.23 -3.80 10.56
CA LYS A 79 -3.66 -3.82 10.15
C LYS A 79 -3.90 -3.80 8.64
N SER A 80 -2.88 -4.03 7.83
CA SER A 80 -3.04 -4.21 6.38
C SER A 80 -3.90 -5.44 6.10
N GLU A 81 -4.88 -5.29 5.20
CA GLU A 81 -5.69 -6.41 4.73
C GLU A 81 -4.95 -7.23 3.65
N LEU A 82 -3.92 -6.64 3.01
CA LEU A 82 -3.22 -7.28 1.90
C LEU A 82 -2.53 -8.58 2.32
N VAL A 83 -1.84 -8.60 3.48
CA VAL A 83 -1.13 -9.80 3.96
C VAL A 83 -2.06 -11.00 4.11
N PRO A 84 -3.19 -10.94 4.84
CA PRO A 84 -4.11 -12.08 4.92
C PRO A 84 -4.78 -12.41 3.59
N ILE A 85 -5.01 -11.45 2.70
CA ILE A 85 -5.51 -11.70 1.34
C ILE A 85 -4.52 -12.55 0.55
N LEU A 86 -3.26 -12.14 0.50
CA LEU A 86 -2.20 -12.88 -0.19
C LEU A 86 -2.03 -14.30 0.39
N HIS A 87 -2.06 -14.43 1.73
CA HIS A 87 -1.97 -15.74 2.37
C HIS A 87 -3.15 -16.65 1.97
N ALA A 88 -4.38 -16.15 2.03
CA ALA A 88 -5.57 -16.90 1.62
C ALA A 88 -5.57 -17.26 0.14
N ALA A 89 -4.98 -16.42 -0.71
CA ALA A 89 -4.77 -16.68 -2.12
C ALA A 89 -3.69 -17.75 -2.42
N GLY A 90 -2.89 -18.15 -1.40
CA GLY A 90 -1.92 -19.23 -1.53
C GLY A 90 -0.45 -18.83 -1.45
N TYR A 91 -0.13 -17.56 -1.27
CA TYR A 91 1.25 -17.10 -1.06
C TYR A 91 1.75 -17.49 0.34
N LYS A 92 2.96 -18.08 0.42
CA LYS A 92 3.51 -18.66 1.65
C LYS A 92 4.80 -17.97 2.15
N ASN A 93 5.40 -17.11 1.33
CA ASN A 93 6.64 -16.41 1.68
C ASN A 93 6.36 -14.92 1.87
N LEU A 94 5.53 -14.60 2.87
CA LEU A 94 5.10 -13.25 3.17
C LEU A 94 5.98 -12.61 4.24
N HIS A 95 6.32 -11.36 4.03
CA HIS A 95 7.10 -10.54 4.96
C HIS A 95 6.35 -9.25 5.25
N GLY A 96 6.56 -8.69 6.44
CA GLY A 96 5.99 -7.40 6.81
C GLY A 96 6.96 -6.57 7.64
N ILE A 97 6.98 -5.26 7.40
CA ILE A 97 7.68 -4.29 8.22
C ILE A 97 6.70 -3.22 8.68
N ASP A 98 6.78 -2.85 9.96
CA ASP A 98 6.02 -1.76 10.54
C ASP A 98 6.76 -1.19 11.75
N LEU A 99 6.51 0.09 12.07
CA LEU A 99 6.98 0.73 13.30
C LEU A 99 6.25 0.19 14.54
N ASN A 100 5.02 -0.32 14.35
CA ASN A 100 4.20 -0.87 15.42
C ASN A 100 4.55 -2.34 15.68
N GLU A 101 5.20 -2.61 16.80
CA GLU A 101 5.58 -3.97 17.21
C GLU A 101 4.40 -4.90 17.54
N ASN A 102 3.20 -4.35 17.75
CA ASN A 102 2.01 -5.14 18.04
C ASN A 102 1.32 -5.70 16.78
N THR A 103 1.99 -5.60 15.61
CA THR A 103 1.49 -6.18 14.36
C THR A 103 1.40 -7.69 14.46
N LYS A 104 0.19 -8.23 14.30
CA LYS A 104 -0.08 -9.66 14.39
C LYS A 104 -1.11 -10.08 13.36
N PHE A 105 -0.84 -11.19 12.70
CA PHE A 105 -1.79 -11.88 11.84
C PHE A 105 -1.94 -13.33 12.31
N SER A 106 -3.12 -13.91 12.13
CA SER A 106 -3.37 -15.34 12.41
C SER A 106 -2.85 -16.20 11.25
N ILE A 107 -1.55 -16.12 11.00
CA ILE A 107 -0.82 -16.82 9.93
C ILE A 107 0.36 -17.55 10.57
N ASP A 108 0.72 -18.72 10.03
CA ASP A 108 1.87 -19.49 10.50
C ASP A 108 3.15 -18.64 10.42
N PRO A 109 3.97 -18.57 11.48
CA PRO A 109 5.23 -17.82 11.47
C PRO A 109 6.24 -18.27 10.39
N HIS A 110 6.09 -19.47 9.85
CA HIS A 110 6.91 -19.93 8.72
C HIS A 110 6.44 -19.34 7.39
N GLU A 111 5.16 -18.92 7.29
CA GLU A 111 4.54 -18.36 6.08
C GLU A 111 4.45 -16.84 6.12
N PHE A 112 4.52 -16.21 7.32
CA PHE A 112 4.59 -14.76 7.51
C PHE A 112 5.66 -14.39 8.52
N LYS A 113 6.61 -13.54 8.09
CA LYS A 113 7.75 -13.06 8.90
C LYS A 113 7.62 -11.55 9.12
N PHE A 114 7.23 -11.17 10.34
CA PHE A 114 7.18 -9.75 10.73
C PHE A 114 8.53 -9.28 11.29
N LYS A 115 8.91 -8.06 10.93
CA LYS A 115 10.03 -7.33 11.55
C LYS A 115 9.59 -5.93 11.91
N LYS A 116 9.78 -5.53 13.19
CA LYS A 116 9.68 -4.13 13.58
C LYS A 116 10.82 -3.36 12.93
N GLY A 117 10.53 -2.27 12.24
CA GLY A 117 11.57 -1.46 11.62
C GLY A 117 11.03 -0.31 10.79
N ASP A 118 11.97 0.55 10.42
CA ASP A 118 11.76 1.63 9.48
C ASP A 118 12.06 1.11 8.06
N PHE A 119 11.18 1.42 7.12
CA PHE A 119 11.38 1.02 5.72
C PHE A 119 12.42 1.86 4.98
N TYR A 120 13.01 2.87 5.60
CA TYR A 120 14.18 3.59 5.10
C TYR A 120 15.52 2.91 5.45
N ASN A 121 15.48 1.88 6.33
CA ASN A 121 16.62 1.04 6.71
C ASN A 121 16.12 -0.35 7.08
N MET A 122 15.72 -1.12 6.07
CA MET A 122 15.04 -2.40 6.26
C MET A 122 16.00 -3.52 6.71
N PRO A 123 15.67 -4.27 7.78
CA PRO A 123 16.42 -5.46 8.20
C PRO A 123 16.14 -6.67 7.28
N ILE A 124 16.20 -6.44 5.97
CA ILE A 124 15.92 -7.40 4.88
C ILE A 124 17.16 -7.53 4.03
N GLU A 125 17.48 -8.74 3.60
CA GLU A 125 18.61 -9.02 2.72
C GLU A 125 18.42 -8.36 1.35
N SER A 126 19.53 -7.93 0.75
CA SER A 126 19.52 -7.37 -0.61
C SER A 126 19.06 -8.44 -1.60
N GLU A 127 18.32 -8.01 -2.63
CA GLU A 127 17.88 -8.86 -3.74
C GLU A 127 17.13 -10.13 -3.31
N SER A 128 16.36 -10.03 -2.23
CA SER A 128 15.64 -11.17 -1.67
C SER A 128 14.13 -11.15 -1.95
N MET A 129 13.55 -9.98 -2.31
CA MET A 129 12.12 -9.80 -2.53
C MET A 129 11.79 -9.74 -4.02
N SER A 130 10.71 -10.42 -4.43
CA SER A 130 10.17 -10.32 -5.81
C SER A 130 9.14 -9.20 -5.93
N CYS A 131 8.46 -8.87 -4.82
CA CYS A 131 7.53 -7.76 -4.75
C CYS A 131 7.64 -7.05 -3.41
N VAL A 132 7.55 -5.73 -3.43
CA VAL A 132 7.38 -4.86 -2.26
C VAL A 132 6.10 -4.06 -2.46
N SER A 133 5.19 -4.06 -1.48
CA SER A 133 3.97 -3.26 -1.46
C SER A 133 4.01 -2.22 -0.35
N ALA A 134 3.33 -1.09 -0.57
CA ALA A 134 3.10 -0.04 0.42
C ALA A 134 1.73 0.59 0.15
N ILE A 135 0.71 0.23 0.96
CA ILE A 135 -0.66 0.69 0.74
C ILE A 135 -0.98 1.81 1.72
N SER A 136 -1.06 3.04 1.21
CA SER A 136 -1.32 4.26 2.00
C SER A 136 -0.39 4.37 3.20
N VAL A 137 0.89 4.34 2.94
CA VAL A 137 1.96 4.36 3.94
C VAL A 137 2.99 5.43 3.61
N ILE A 138 3.38 5.55 2.33
CA ILE A 138 4.49 6.41 1.94
C ILE A 138 4.19 7.91 2.07
N GLU A 139 2.93 8.29 2.15
CA GLU A 139 2.49 9.66 2.43
C GLU A 139 2.80 10.13 3.85
N HIS A 140 3.20 9.22 4.75
CA HIS A 140 3.54 9.51 6.13
C HIS A 140 5.06 9.51 6.33
N GLY A 141 5.63 10.68 6.63
CA GLY A 141 7.08 10.85 6.82
C GLY A 141 7.90 10.65 5.55
N TYR A 142 7.38 11.04 4.38
CA TYR A 142 7.96 10.75 3.07
C TYR A 142 9.39 11.25 2.89
N ASP A 143 10.32 10.32 2.66
CA ASP A 143 11.66 10.52 2.11
C ASP A 143 11.83 9.66 0.84
N GLY A 144 11.62 10.25 -0.31
CA GLY A 144 11.68 9.53 -1.59
C GLY A 144 13.06 8.94 -1.88
N ALA A 145 14.14 9.64 -1.55
CA ALA A 145 15.50 9.16 -1.78
C ALA A 145 15.81 7.92 -0.93
N GLY A 146 15.45 7.98 0.36
CA GLY A 146 15.59 6.86 1.29
C GLY A 146 14.75 5.66 0.88
N LEU A 147 13.49 5.88 0.53
CA LEU A 147 12.55 4.84 0.12
C LEU A 147 13.06 4.08 -1.11
N PHE A 148 13.34 4.77 -2.21
CA PHE A 148 13.72 4.11 -3.45
C PHE A 148 15.10 3.43 -3.37
N ARG A 149 16.03 3.96 -2.57
CA ARG A 149 17.31 3.29 -2.29
C ARG A 149 17.08 1.93 -1.59
N GLU A 150 16.29 1.90 -0.53
CA GLU A 150 16.04 0.68 0.24
C GLU A 150 15.16 -0.32 -0.52
N VAL A 151 14.09 0.14 -1.17
CA VAL A 151 13.22 -0.71 -1.98
C VAL A 151 14.02 -1.34 -3.13
N SER A 152 14.84 -0.55 -3.85
CA SER A 152 15.70 -1.11 -4.90
C SER A 152 16.71 -2.10 -4.35
N ARG A 153 17.27 -1.84 -3.16
CA ARG A 153 18.24 -2.75 -2.53
C ARG A 153 17.63 -4.12 -2.25
N VAL A 154 16.40 -4.17 -1.68
CA VAL A 154 15.77 -5.43 -1.28
C VAL A 154 15.12 -6.18 -2.44
N LEU A 155 14.72 -5.49 -3.50
CA LEU A 155 14.14 -6.12 -4.69
C LEU A 155 15.20 -6.87 -5.49
N LYS A 156 14.82 -8.06 -5.98
CA LYS A 156 15.54 -8.77 -7.04
C LYS A 156 15.49 -7.97 -8.35
N PRO A 157 16.46 -8.12 -9.27
CA PRO A 157 16.27 -7.67 -10.66
C PRO A 157 14.97 -8.23 -11.23
N GLY A 158 14.18 -7.40 -11.90
CA GLY A 158 12.84 -7.73 -12.40
C GLY A 158 11.72 -7.65 -11.38
N GLY A 159 12.02 -7.49 -10.09
CA GLY A 159 11.03 -7.37 -9.02
C GLY A 159 10.27 -6.03 -9.06
N TYR A 160 9.11 -5.99 -8.39
CA TYR A 160 8.17 -4.87 -8.45
C TYR A 160 8.02 -4.15 -7.13
N PHE A 161 7.89 -2.83 -7.18
CA PHE A 161 7.42 -1.97 -6.09
C PHE A 161 6.06 -1.39 -6.45
N ILE A 162 5.07 -1.61 -5.59
CA ILE A 162 3.69 -1.14 -5.73
C ILE A 162 3.39 -0.22 -4.56
N ALA A 163 3.12 1.06 -4.82
CA ALA A 163 2.74 2.01 -3.81
C ALA A 163 1.40 2.65 -4.14
N SER A 164 0.44 2.61 -3.20
CA SER A 164 -0.72 3.46 -3.20
C SER A 164 -0.56 4.60 -2.20
N TYR A 165 -1.14 5.74 -2.48
CA TYR A 165 -0.99 6.95 -1.66
C TYR A 165 -2.09 7.98 -1.95
N ASP A 166 -2.23 8.94 -1.04
CA ASP A 166 -3.10 10.09 -1.19
C ASP A 166 -2.61 11.00 -2.33
N TYR A 167 -3.49 11.34 -3.26
CA TYR A 167 -3.13 12.05 -4.49
C TYR A 167 -4.16 13.09 -4.92
N TRP A 168 -3.67 14.23 -5.41
CA TRP A 168 -4.45 15.19 -6.18
C TRP A 168 -3.54 15.88 -7.22
N PRO A 169 -4.01 16.15 -8.46
CA PRO A 169 -3.14 16.71 -9.52
C PRO A 169 -2.50 18.05 -9.19
N THR A 170 -3.16 18.87 -8.39
CA THR A 170 -2.67 20.18 -7.94
C THR A 170 -2.35 20.15 -6.45
N LYS A 171 -1.35 20.93 -6.03
CA LYS A 171 -0.92 20.97 -4.64
C LYS A 171 -2.06 21.34 -3.69
N ILE A 172 -2.23 20.54 -2.67
CA ILE A 172 -3.09 20.81 -1.52
C ILE A 172 -2.19 21.18 -0.34
N ASP A 173 -2.38 22.37 0.21
CA ASP A 173 -1.68 22.79 1.43
C ASP A 173 -2.37 22.18 2.65
N ILE A 174 -1.69 21.26 3.30
CA ILE A 174 -2.19 20.54 4.47
C ILE A 174 -1.73 21.15 5.80
N MET A 175 -1.07 22.33 5.79
CA MET A 175 -0.70 23.13 6.97
C MET A 175 -0.01 22.30 8.09
N ASP A 176 1.11 21.69 7.82
CA ASP A 176 1.92 20.92 8.80
C ASP A 176 1.16 19.83 9.58
N LYS A 177 0.05 19.34 9.03
CA LYS A 177 -0.68 18.24 9.65
C LYS A 177 0.18 16.98 9.74
N GLN A 178 -0.02 16.27 10.83
CA GLN A 178 0.67 15.02 11.11
C GLN A 178 -0.35 13.91 11.37
N HIS A 179 -0.05 12.72 10.89
CA HIS A 179 -0.75 11.50 11.23
C HIS A 179 0.25 10.47 11.79
N PHE A 180 -0.15 9.77 12.85
CA PHE A 180 0.72 8.78 13.53
C PHE A 180 2.03 9.37 14.08
N GLY A 181 2.10 10.69 14.32
CA GLY A 181 3.33 11.38 14.74
C GLY A 181 4.32 11.65 13.61
N LEU A 182 3.94 11.42 12.36
CA LEU A 182 4.71 11.67 11.15
C LEU A 182 4.09 12.79 10.32
N SER A 183 4.91 13.50 9.54
CA SER A 183 4.40 14.45 8.54
C SER A 183 3.49 13.71 7.55
N TRP A 184 2.49 14.40 7.03
CA TRP A 184 1.59 13.85 6.02
C TRP A 184 1.70 14.66 4.73
N ILE A 185 1.57 14.02 3.59
CA ILE A 185 1.57 14.67 2.28
C ILE A 185 0.46 14.09 1.41
N ILE A 186 -0.26 14.96 0.69
CA ILE A 186 -1.06 14.57 -0.46
C ILE A 186 -0.19 14.85 -1.69
N PHE A 187 0.22 13.80 -2.38
CA PHE A 187 1.09 13.90 -3.55
C PHE A 187 0.40 14.67 -4.67
N ASP A 188 1.13 15.55 -5.32
CA ASP A 188 0.69 16.21 -6.55
C ASP A 188 1.50 15.73 -7.76
N THR A 189 1.22 16.31 -8.93
CA THR A 189 1.89 15.93 -10.17
C THR A 189 3.41 16.17 -10.10
N ASP A 190 3.87 17.20 -9.39
CA ASP A 190 5.30 17.51 -9.30
C ASP A 190 6.00 16.58 -8.29
N GLU A 191 5.34 16.23 -7.19
CA GLU A 191 5.84 15.19 -6.27
C GLU A 191 5.94 13.82 -6.97
N ILE A 192 4.99 13.48 -7.84
CA ILE A 192 5.07 12.23 -8.64
C ILE A 192 6.26 12.27 -9.62
N LYS A 193 6.58 13.41 -10.23
CA LYS A 193 7.79 13.52 -11.06
C LYS A 193 9.07 13.30 -10.26
N LYS A 194 9.17 13.91 -9.06
CA LYS A 194 10.31 13.68 -8.16
C LYS A 194 10.41 12.21 -7.75
N MET A 195 9.26 11.56 -7.47
CA MET A 195 9.21 10.12 -7.18
C MET A 195 9.76 9.30 -8.36
N ASP A 196 9.41 9.65 -9.60
CA ASP A 196 9.93 9.02 -10.81
C ASP A 196 11.44 9.21 -10.97
N ASP A 197 11.96 10.39 -10.63
CA ASP A 197 13.40 10.70 -10.68
C ASP A 197 14.17 9.88 -9.62
N PHE A 198 13.65 9.73 -8.39
CA PHE A 198 14.23 8.85 -7.39
C PHE A 198 14.23 7.39 -7.82
N ALA A 199 13.14 6.91 -8.42
CA ALA A 199 13.06 5.57 -8.98
C ALA A 199 14.12 5.35 -10.05
N ALA A 200 14.21 6.24 -11.03
CA ALA A 200 15.18 6.15 -12.11
C ALA A 200 16.63 6.16 -11.61
N SER A 201 16.94 6.98 -10.60
CA SER A 201 18.27 7.04 -9.97
C SER A 201 18.66 5.76 -9.22
N ASN A 202 17.69 4.89 -8.93
CA ASN A 202 17.87 3.61 -8.26
C ASN A 202 17.57 2.41 -9.17
N ALA A 203 17.78 2.55 -10.48
CA ALA A 203 17.55 1.50 -11.49
C ALA A 203 16.12 0.93 -11.48
N MET A 204 15.13 1.74 -11.15
CA MET A 204 13.73 1.34 -11.17
C MET A 204 12.98 2.12 -12.27
N LYS A 205 12.18 1.41 -13.03
CA LYS A 205 11.39 1.97 -14.14
C LYS A 205 9.91 1.87 -13.83
N LYS A 206 9.21 3.00 -13.93
CA LYS A 206 7.76 3.03 -13.78
C LYS A 206 7.05 2.23 -14.86
N ILE A 207 6.08 1.42 -14.45
CA ILE A 207 5.07 0.84 -15.34
C ILE A 207 4.09 1.94 -15.74
N LYS A 208 3.97 2.18 -17.03
CA LYS A 208 3.09 3.22 -17.56
C LYS A 208 1.62 2.83 -17.36
N ALA A 209 0.79 3.83 -17.11
CA ALA A 209 -0.66 3.66 -17.15
C ALA A 209 -1.11 3.14 -18.52
N SER A 210 -2.05 2.23 -18.53
CA SER A 210 -2.69 1.73 -19.74
C SER A 210 -3.68 2.74 -20.37
N GLN A 211 -4.08 3.76 -19.60
CA GLN A 211 -5.07 4.75 -20.00
C GLN A 211 -4.79 6.13 -19.37
N THR A 212 -5.39 7.18 -19.93
CA THR A 212 -5.45 8.50 -19.31
C THR A 212 -6.62 8.54 -18.31
N PHE A 213 -6.41 9.23 -17.18
CA PHE A 213 -7.42 9.37 -16.13
C PHE A 213 -8.04 10.77 -16.20
N ASP A 214 -9.37 10.82 -16.18
CA ASP A 214 -10.13 12.08 -16.06
C ASP A 214 -10.49 12.30 -14.58
N LEU A 215 -9.68 13.11 -13.90
CA LEU A 215 -9.89 13.50 -12.50
C LEU A 215 -10.60 14.85 -12.45
N THR A 216 -11.92 14.80 -12.51
CA THR A 216 -12.75 16.01 -12.42
C THR A 216 -13.18 16.32 -10.99
N LYS A 217 -13.24 15.31 -10.12
CA LYS A 217 -13.70 15.44 -8.72
C LYS A 217 -12.91 14.52 -7.80
N PRO A 218 -12.60 14.97 -6.57
CA PRO A 218 -12.03 14.11 -5.54
C PRO A 218 -13.05 13.04 -5.13
N VAL A 219 -12.54 11.88 -4.74
CA VAL A 219 -13.35 10.72 -4.31
C VAL A 219 -13.33 10.57 -2.80
N ILE A 220 -12.25 10.97 -2.17
CA ILE A 220 -11.99 10.83 -0.74
C ILE A 220 -12.09 12.19 -0.07
N ARG A 221 -12.73 12.22 1.10
CA ARG A 221 -12.68 13.35 2.02
C ARG A 221 -12.21 12.87 3.38
N PHE A 222 -11.06 13.39 3.81
CA PHE A 222 -10.48 13.03 5.09
C PHE A 222 -9.81 14.25 5.74
N ASP A 223 -10.01 14.43 7.03
CA ASP A 223 -9.44 15.50 7.85
C ASP A 223 -9.61 16.93 7.29
N GLY A 224 -10.71 17.16 6.56
CA GLY A 224 -11.07 18.44 5.94
C GLY A 224 -10.52 18.65 4.54
N PHE A 225 -9.77 17.70 3.98
CA PHE A 225 -9.21 17.76 2.63
C PHE A 225 -9.95 16.81 1.68
N ASP A 226 -10.04 17.23 0.43
CA ASP A 226 -10.66 16.49 -0.66
C ASP A 226 -9.57 16.05 -1.66
N TYR A 227 -9.41 14.74 -1.85
CA TYR A 227 -8.38 14.14 -2.71
C TYR A 227 -8.83 12.78 -3.25
N THR A 228 -7.95 12.00 -3.81
CA THR A 228 -8.21 10.62 -4.24
C THR A 228 -7.02 9.72 -3.92
N PHE A 229 -7.12 8.44 -4.27
CA PHE A 229 -5.98 7.52 -4.21
C PHE A 229 -5.37 7.32 -5.58
N ALA A 230 -4.05 7.16 -5.61
CA ALA A 230 -3.33 6.77 -6.80
C ALA A 230 -2.39 5.60 -6.50
N VAL A 231 -2.07 4.84 -7.53
CA VAL A 231 -1.08 3.76 -7.48
C VAL A 231 0.04 4.07 -8.47
N SER A 232 1.28 3.89 -8.04
CA SER A 232 2.45 3.82 -8.90
C SER A 232 3.14 2.48 -8.76
N ILE A 233 3.50 1.87 -9.88
CA ILE A 233 4.22 0.60 -9.93
C ILE A 233 5.56 0.83 -10.62
N TYR A 234 6.63 0.34 -10.02
CA TYR A 234 7.99 0.41 -10.54
C TYR A 234 8.57 -0.99 -10.63
N GLN A 235 9.35 -1.26 -11.65
CA GLN A 235 10.10 -2.50 -11.82
C GLN A 235 11.59 -2.23 -11.74
N LYS A 236 12.33 -2.99 -10.93
CA LYS A 236 13.78 -2.97 -10.87
C LYS A 236 14.36 -3.55 -12.16
N GLN A 237 15.33 -2.82 -12.77
CA GLN A 237 15.99 -3.21 -14.02
C GLN A 237 17.20 -4.11 -13.74
#